data_8e0074f875a91972ebeda49030f159b8
#
_entry.id   8e0074f875a91972ebeda49030f159b8
#
_cell.length_a   1.000
_cell.length_b   1.000
_cell.length_c   1.000
_cell.angle_alpha   90.00
_cell.angle_beta   90.00
_cell.angle_gamma   90.00
#
_symmetry.space_group_name_H-M   'P 1'
#
loop_
_entity.id
_entity.type
_entity.pdbx_description
1 polymer ?
#
loop_
_entity_poly.entity_id
_entity_poly.type
_entity_poly.pdbx_seq_one_letter_code
_entity_poly.pdbx_strand_id
1 'polypeptide(L)'
;MKKLRLAFLGTLFGVLLVSALAQQGAPHLLSADELRKVVPSEFFYRGQKAPTQARNSVGLQLANGKMTLAALVDASGYSTAIQQKYQGWLITESKLNVEGSELPPGQYGFGYTAGDKFVVMDVANDDVLSVPSKTEKALQRAVPLKLVEEGGAYRLYAGKKWVEIKPE
;
A
#
# COMPACT_ATOMS: atom_id res chain seq x y z
N MET A 1 34.81 -42.96 63.74
CA MET A 1 33.58 -42.96 62.92
C MET A 1 33.30 -41.53 62.45
N LYS A 2 33.76 -41.16 61.25
CA LYS A 2 33.58 -39.80 60.70
C LYS A 2 32.51 -39.85 59.62
N LYS A 3 31.40 -39.17 59.79
CA LYS A 3 30.30 -39.05 58.82
C LYS A 3 30.66 -38.00 57.77
N LEU A 4 30.85 -38.44 56.55
CA LEU A 4 31.08 -37.59 55.36
C LEU A 4 29.75 -37.03 54.91
N ARG A 5 29.55 -35.71 54.99
CA ARG A 5 28.39 -34.98 54.44
C ARG A 5 28.71 -34.57 53.02
N LEU A 6 28.04 -35.20 52.05
CA LEU A 6 28.11 -34.85 50.66
C LEU A 6 27.16 -33.65 50.43
N ALA A 7 27.71 -32.48 50.09
CA ALA A 7 26.96 -31.31 49.72
C ALA A 7 26.63 -31.39 48.20
N PHE A 8 25.35 -31.47 47.89
CA PHE A 8 24.85 -31.43 46.51
C PHE A 8 24.70 -29.96 46.09
N LEU A 9 25.61 -29.49 45.22
CA LEU A 9 25.55 -28.16 44.64
C LEU A 9 24.67 -28.23 43.38
N GLY A 10 23.41 -27.86 43.53
CA GLY A 10 22.48 -27.77 42.40
C GLY A 10 22.71 -26.48 41.61
N THR A 11 23.33 -26.58 40.43
CA THR A 11 23.45 -25.50 39.49
C THR A 11 22.10 -25.25 38.82
N LEU A 12 21.43 -24.18 39.22
CA LEU A 12 20.18 -23.69 38.58
C LEU A 12 20.57 -22.98 37.28
N PHE A 13 20.46 -23.67 36.16
CA PHE A 13 20.66 -23.10 34.83
C PHE A 13 19.37 -22.35 34.43
N GLY A 14 19.34 -21.07 34.75
CA GLY A 14 18.26 -20.17 34.34
C GLY A 14 18.34 -19.92 32.82
N VAL A 15 17.45 -20.59 32.05
CA VAL A 15 17.25 -20.28 30.63
C VAL A 15 16.54 -18.94 30.54
N LEU A 16 17.27 -17.87 30.27
CA LEU A 16 16.74 -16.57 29.84
C LEU A 16 16.18 -16.74 28.42
N LEU A 17 14.89 -17.02 28.33
CA LEU A 17 14.12 -16.85 27.10
C LEU A 17 14.01 -15.33 26.83
N VAL A 18 14.95 -14.79 26.07
CA VAL A 18 14.83 -13.48 25.49
C VAL A 18 13.77 -13.60 24.40
N SER A 19 12.52 -13.28 24.75
CA SER A 19 11.46 -13.05 23.76
C SER A 19 11.88 -11.83 22.95
N ALA A 20 12.43 -12.05 21.74
CA ALA A 20 12.57 -11.01 20.75
C ALA A 20 11.14 -10.61 20.33
N LEU A 21 10.55 -9.64 21.04
CA LEU A 21 9.40 -8.91 20.57
C LEU A 21 9.89 -8.20 19.31
N ALA A 22 9.50 -8.73 18.14
CA ALA A 22 9.64 -8.02 16.89
C ALA A 22 9.01 -6.65 17.10
N GLN A 23 9.83 -5.60 17.09
CA GLN A 23 9.39 -4.23 17.27
C GLN A 23 8.60 -3.87 16.01
N GLN A 24 7.29 -4.11 16.05
CA GLN A 24 6.38 -3.69 15.00
C GLN A 24 6.40 -2.17 15.02
N GLY A 25 6.95 -1.57 13.96
CA GLY A 25 6.94 -0.12 13.79
C GLY A 25 5.51 0.42 13.73
N ALA A 26 5.32 1.70 14.03
CA ALA A 26 4.02 2.34 13.75
C ALA A 26 3.78 2.41 12.24
N PRO A 27 2.53 2.31 11.77
CA PRO A 27 2.22 2.58 10.37
C PRO A 27 2.75 3.96 9.96
N HIS A 28 3.37 4.07 8.79
CA HIS A 28 3.89 5.35 8.30
C HIS A 28 3.83 5.45 6.78
N LEU A 29 3.69 6.67 6.30
CA LEU A 29 3.82 6.98 4.88
C LEU A 29 5.29 6.89 4.46
N LEU A 30 5.55 6.19 3.36
CA LEU A 30 6.91 6.02 2.85
C LEU A 30 7.48 7.33 2.33
N SER A 31 8.70 7.62 2.72
CA SER A 31 9.49 8.74 2.19
C SER A 31 9.90 8.49 0.73
N ALA A 32 10.35 9.54 0.04
CA ALA A 32 10.84 9.41 -1.33
C ALA A 32 12.02 8.43 -1.47
N ASP A 33 12.87 8.32 -0.43
CA ASP A 33 14.01 7.39 -0.42
C ASP A 33 13.58 5.93 -0.25
N GLU A 34 12.56 5.67 0.55
CA GLU A 34 11.96 4.35 0.72
C GLU A 34 11.22 3.93 -0.55
N LEU A 35 10.41 4.84 -1.14
CA LEU A 35 9.70 4.58 -2.39
C LEU A 35 10.65 4.20 -3.53
N ARG A 36 11.81 4.86 -3.66
CA ARG A 36 12.82 4.51 -4.67
C ARG A 36 13.34 3.08 -4.59
N LYS A 37 13.26 2.46 -3.41
CA LYS A 37 13.74 1.07 -3.18
C LYS A 37 12.69 0.02 -3.51
N VAL A 38 11.40 0.37 -3.42
CA VAL A 38 10.30 -0.60 -3.48
C VAL A 38 9.37 -0.40 -4.68
N VAL A 39 9.33 0.79 -5.28
CA VAL A 39 8.48 1.10 -6.44
C VAL A 39 9.10 0.50 -7.71
N PRO A 40 8.38 -0.39 -8.43
CA PRO A 40 8.87 -0.94 -9.68
C PRO A 40 8.98 0.13 -10.78
N SER A 41 9.99 0.05 -11.62
CA SER A 41 10.20 0.98 -12.73
C SER A 41 9.15 0.87 -13.85
N GLU A 42 8.48 -0.26 -13.94
CA GLU A 42 7.43 -0.56 -14.91
C GLU A 42 6.39 -1.49 -14.29
N PHE A 43 5.18 -1.46 -14.80
CA PHE A 43 4.10 -2.32 -14.38
C PHE A 43 3.50 -3.05 -15.57
N PHE A 44 3.31 -4.38 -15.43
CA PHE A 44 2.72 -5.20 -16.47
C PHE A 44 1.19 -5.14 -16.37
N TYR A 45 0.56 -4.64 -17.42
CA TYR A 45 -0.88 -4.48 -17.46
C TYR A 45 -1.41 -4.76 -18.88
N ARG A 46 -2.46 -5.56 -18.99
CA ARG A 46 -3.10 -5.89 -20.27
C ARG A 46 -2.12 -6.38 -21.34
N GLY A 47 -1.16 -7.21 -20.97
CA GLY A 47 -0.19 -7.81 -21.90
C GLY A 47 0.97 -6.91 -22.33
N GLN A 48 1.10 -5.72 -21.77
CA GLN A 48 2.20 -4.78 -22.06
C GLN A 48 2.74 -4.16 -20.79
N LYS A 49 3.90 -3.52 -20.89
CA LYS A 49 4.55 -2.80 -19.81
C LYS A 49 4.22 -1.31 -19.92
N ALA A 50 3.85 -0.71 -18.77
CA ALA A 50 3.71 0.72 -18.62
C ALA A 50 4.84 1.25 -17.74
N PRO A 51 5.64 2.23 -18.20
CA PRO A 51 6.64 2.88 -17.36
C PRO A 51 5.99 3.56 -16.15
N THR A 52 6.55 3.32 -14.96
CA THR A 52 6.10 3.96 -13.73
C THR A 52 6.62 5.40 -13.66
N GLN A 53 5.76 6.33 -13.32
CA GLN A 53 6.16 7.71 -13.01
C GLN A 53 6.66 7.76 -11.57
N ALA A 54 7.92 7.42 -11.34
CA ALA A 54 8.49 7.24 -9.99
C ALA A 54 8.31 8.45 -9.05
N ARG A 55 8.25 9.69 -9.60
CA ARG A 55 7.98 10.91 -8.80
C ARG A 55 6.51 11.04 -8.38
N ASN A 56 5.63 10.30 -9.02
CA ASN A 56 4.20 10.27 -8.77
C ASN A 56 3.84 8.91 -8.16
N SER A 57 4.56 8.53 -7.11
CA SER A 57 4.33 7.33 -6.32
C SER A 57 4.09 7.69 -4.85
N VAL A 58 3.33 6.86 -4.19
CA VAL A 58 3.02 6.95 -2.76
C VAL A 58 3.05 5.56 -2.16
N GLY A 59 3.26 5.47 -0.86
CA GLY A 59 3.25 4.20 -0.16
C GLY A 59 2.98 4.37 1.32
N LEU A 60 2.45 3.29 1.88
CA LEU A 60 2.20 3.11 3.29
C LEU A 60 2.84 1.81 3.72
N GLN A 61 3.61 1.82 4.80
CA GLN A 61 4.03 0.61 5.49
C GLN A 61 3.22 0.46 6.78
N LEU A 62 2.64 -0.72 6.96
CA LEU A 62 1.86 -1.07 8.16
C LEU A 62 2.78 -1.53 9.29
N ALA A 63 2.26 -1.54 10.52
CA ALA A 63 2.98 -2.00 11.71
C ALA A 63 3.56 -3.41 11.59
N ASN A 64 2.93 -4.29 10.81
CA ASN A 64 3.38 -5.66 10.54
C ASN A 64 4.37 -5.77 9.37
N GLY A 65 4.86 -4.64 8.84
CA GLY A 65 5.80 -4.56 7.73
C GLY A 65 5.17 -4.68 6.34
N LYS A 66 3.89 -5.03 6.22
CA LYS A 66 3.18 -5.08 4.94
C LYS A 66 3.04 -3.70 4.33
N MET A 67 3.02 -3.64 3.01
CA MET A 67 2.96 -2.38 2.27
C MET A 67 1.71 -2.26 1.39
N THR A 68 1.30 -1.02 1.22
CA THR A 68 0.38 -0.60 0.16
C THR A 68 1.08 0.48 -0.64
N LEU A 69 1.23 0.27 -1.94
CA LEU A 69 1.96 1.15 -2.85
C LEU A 69 1.05 1.55 -4.01
N ALA A 70 1.16 2.78 -4.48
CA ALA A 70 0.50 3.22 -5.70
C ALA A 70 1.41 4.17 -6.49
N ALA A 71 1.33 4.12 -7.80
CA ALA A 71 2.01 5.08 -8.67
C ALA A 71 1.23 5.33 -9.96
N LEU A 72 1.39 6.52 -10.51
CA LEU A 72 0.95 6.81 -11.87
C LEU A 72 1.88 6.16 -12.89
N VAL A 73 1.35 5.88 -14.08
CA VAL A 73 2.09 5.30 -15.19
C VAL A 73 2.05 6.19 -16.43
N ASP A 74 2.95 5.96 -17.35
CA ASP A 74 2.80 6.43 -18.72
C ASP A 74 1.95 5.41 -19.49
N ALA A 75 0.69 5.73 -19.67
CA ALA A 75 -0.27 4.88 -20.39
C ALA A 75 -0.35 5.19 -21.90
N SER A 76 0.55 6.01 -22.45
CA SER A 76 0.51 6.46 -23.86
C SER A 76 0.57 5.31 -24.88
N GLY A 77 1.15 4.17 -24.50
CA GLY A 77 1.21 2.95 -25.33
C GLY A 77 -0.10 2.16 -25.41
N TYR A 78 -1.12 2.51 -24.62
CA TYR A 78 -2.40 1.81 -24.61
C TYR A 78 -3.45 2.50 -25.49
N SER A 79 -4.51 1.75 -25.85
CA SER A 79 -5.64 2.32 -26.57
C SER A 79 -6.34 3.41 -25.72
N THR A 80 -7.02 4.35 -26.38
CA THR A 80 -7.76 5.44 -25.70
C THR A 80 -8.76 4.91 -24.66
N ALA A 81 -9.43 3.80 -24.97
CA ALA A 81 -10.38 3.19 -24.04
C ALA A 81 -9.72 2.70 -22.74
N ILE A 82 -8.48 2.17 -22.81
CA ILE A 82 -7.72 1.77 -21.64
C ILE A 82 -7.20 3.01 -20.90
N GLN A 83 -6.65 4.00 -21.61
CA GLN A 83 -6.14 5.23 -21.01
C GLN A 83 -7.19 5.99 -20.17
N GLN A 84 -8.47 5.90 -20.53
CA GLN A 84 -9.58 6.53 -19.79
C GLN A 84 -9.81 5.91 -18.41
N LYS A 85 -9.37 4.67 -18.18
CA LYS A 85 -9.54 3.94 -16.92
C LYS A 85 -8.21 3.70 -16.20
N TYR A 86 -7.15 3.42 -16.95
CA TYR A 86 -5.85 3.05 -16.43
C TYR A 86 -4.92 4.25 -16.33
N GLN A 87 -4.78 4.80 -15.12
CA GLN A 87 -3.93 5.96 -14.82
C GLN A 87 -2.71 5.59 -13.97
N GLY A 88 -2.81 4.50 -13.23
CA GLY A 88 -1.76 4.03 -12.35
C GLY A 88 -1.99 2.60 -11.91
N TRP A 89 -1.06 2.10 -11.08
CA TRP A 89 -1.16 0.81 -10.43
C TRP A 89 -1.24 0.95 -8.92
N LEU A 90 -1.89 -0.01 -8.29
CA LEU A 90 -2.04 -0.18 -6.84
C LEU A 90 -1.60 -1.61 -6.49
N ILE A 91 -0.64 -1.74 -5.59
CA ILE A 91 -0.19 -3.00 -5.02
C ILE A 91 -0.48 -2.95 -3.53
N THR A 92 -1.15 -3.96 -3.01
CA THR A 92 -1.41 -4.07 -1.57
C THR A 92 -1.15 -5.48 -1.06
N GLU A 93 -0.42 -5.59 0.04
CA GLU A 93 -0.15 -6.85 0.74
C GLU A 93 -1.17 -7.13 1.85
N SER A 94 -2.07 -6.18 2.10
CA SER A 94 -3.18 -6.30 3.05
C SER A 94 -4.51 -6.07 2.33
N LYS A 95 -5.56 -6.59 2.91
CA LYS A 95 -6.91 -6.23 2.50
C LYS A 95 -7.13 -4.73 2.74
N LEU A 96 -7.74 -4.05 1.79
CA LEU A 96 -8.11 -2.64 1.90
C LEU A 96 -9.63 -2.51 1.94
N ASN A 97 -10.11 -1.62 2.77
CA ASN A 97 -11.45 -1.03 2.61
C ASN A 97 -11.31 0.25 1.78
N VAL A 98 -11.98 0.31 0.64
CA VAL A 98 -11.98 1.47 -0.26
C VAL A 98 -13.40 2.01 -0.34
N GLU A 99 -13.65 3.18 0.25
CA GLU A 99 -15.00 3.80 0.34
C GLU A 99 -16.09 2.80 0.81
N GLY A 100 -15.78 1.92 1.76
CA GLY A 100 -16.69 0.90 2.29
C GLY A 100 -16.70 -0.43 1.53
N SER A 101 -15.97 -0.57 0.43
CA SER A 101 -15.86 -1.80 -0.35
C SER A 101 -14.52 -2.49 -0.12
N GLU A 102 -14.54 -3.82 -0.01
CA GLU A 102 -13.33 -4.61 0.22
C GLU A 102 -12.54 -4.80 -1.08
N LEU A 103 -11.22 -4.62 -0.99
CA LEU A 103 -10.25 -4.96 -2.03
C LEU A 103 -9.23 -5.96 -1.44
N PRO A 104 -9.15 -7.20 -1.94
CA PRO A 104 -8.17 -8.19 -1.47
C PRO A 104 -6.72 -7.75 -1.70
N PRO A 105 -5.73 -8.37 -1.02
CA PRO A 105 -4.32 -8.23 -1.39
C PRO A 105 -4.11 -8.61 -2.86
N GLY A 106 -3.30 -7.81 -3.56
CA GLY A 106 -3.07 -8.06 -4.99
C GLY A 106 -2.38 -6.90 -5.70
N GLN A 107 -2.34 -7.03 -7.03
CA GLN A 107 -1.79 -6.05 -7.96
C GLN A 107 -2.88 -5.62 -8.93
N TYR A 108 -3.10 -4.33 -9.05
CA TYR A 108 -4.24 -3.76 -9.73
C TYR A 108 -3.84 -2.56 -10.59
N GLY A 109 -4.56 -2.34 -11.69
CA GLY A 109 -4.66 -1.04 -12.31
C GLY A 109 -5.71 -0.18 -11.61
N PHE A 110 -5.56 1.14 -11.63
CA PHE A 110 -6.60 2.03 -11.14
C PHE A 110 -6.72 3.30 -11.97
N GLY A 111 -7.87 3.97 -11.83
CA GLY A 111 -8.05 5.32 -12.34
C GLY A 111 -9.30 6.02 -11.81
N TYR A 112 -9.28 7.34 -11.90
CA TYR A 112 -10.42 8.20 -11.64
C TYR A 112 -11.13 8.52 -12.95
N THR A 113 -12.30 7.94 -13.16
CA THR A 113 -13.00 8.02 -14.43
C THR A 113 -14.06 9.13 -14.45
N ALA A 114 -14.70 9.32 -15.60
CA ALA A 114 -15.85 10.19 -15.73
C ALA A 114 -16.99 9.73 -14.80
N GLY A 115 -17.84 10.67 -14.36
CA GLY A 115 -18.93 10.39 -13.41
C GLY A 115 -18.48 10.19 -11.97
N ASP A 116 -17.32 10.78 -11.61
CA ASP A 116 -16.79 10.77 -10.24
C ASP A 116 -16.67 9.37 -9.65
N LYS A 117 -16.06 8.45 -10.41
CA LYS A 117 -15.78 7.10 -9.96
C LYS A 117 -14.28 6.84 -9.84
N PHE A 118 -13.92 6.08 -8.84
CA PHE A 118 -12.63 5.41 -8.72
C PHE A 118 -12.83 3.95 -9.08
N VAL A 119 -12.08 3.49 -10.08
CA VAL A 119 -12.15 2.12 -10.58
C VAL A 119 -10.84 1.42 -10.32
N VAL A 120 -10.91 0.21 -9.79
CA VAL A 120 -9.77 -0.70 -9.63
C VAL A 120 -10.01 -1.90 -10.55
N MET A 121 -9.00 -2.24 -11.32
CA MET A 121 -9.07 -3.30 -12.31
C MET A 121 -7.97 -4.32 -12.05
N ASP A 122 -8.22 -5.58 -12.36
CA ASP A 122 -7.16 -6.57 -12.40
C ASP A 122 -6.20 -6.33 -13.58
N VAL A 123 -5.14 -7.11 -13.67
CA VAL A 123 -4.13 -6.97 -14.74
C VAL A 123 -4.65 -7.35 -16.13
N ALA A 124 -5.83 -7.98 -16.23
CA ALA A 124 -6.53 -8.26 -17.47
C ALA A 124 -7.47 -7.11 -17.90
N ASN A 125 -7.62 -6.08 -17.08
CA ASN A 125 -8.50 -4.92 -17.24
C ASN A 125 -9.97 -5.19 -16.92
N ASP A 126 -10.27 -6.22 -16.14
CA ASP A 126 -11.61 -6.46 -15.63
C ASP A 126 -11.82 -5.63 -14.35
N ASP A 127 -12.98 -5.00 -14.23
CA ASP A 127 -13.31 -4.15 -13.08
C ASP A 127 -13.50 -5.02 -11.82
N VAL A 128 -12.61 -4.88 -10.86
CA VAL A 128 -12.67 -5.56 -9.54
C VAL A 128 -13.50 -4.74 -8.56
N LEU A 129 -13.39 -3.40 -8.65
CA LEU A 129 -14.06 -2.49 -7.75
C LEU A 129 -14.37 -1.18 -8.48
N SER A 130 -15.56 -0.64 -8.25
CA SER A 130 -15.95 0.69 -8.73
C SER A 130 -16.73 1.41 -7.63
N VAL A 131 -16.14 2.47 -7.08
CA VAL A 131 -16.73 3.25 -5.97
C VAL A 131 -16.80 4.72 -6.34
N PRO A 132 -17.68 5.51 -5.68
CA PRO A 132 -17.70 6.97 -5.86
C PRO A 132 -16.36 7.58 -5.42
N SER A 133 -15.86 8.55 -6.19
CA SER A 133 -14.75 9.41 -5.76
C SER A 133 -15.26 10.77 -5.33
N LYS A 134 -14.52 11.41 -4.44
CA LYS A 134 -14.82 12.74 -3.91
C LYS A 134 -13.92 13.78 -4.57
N THR A 135 -14.36 15.03 -4.61
CA THR A 135 -13.59 16.15 -5.15
C THR A 135 -13.21 17.10 -4.04
N GLU A 136 -11.92 17.38 -3.88
CA GLU A 136 -11.41 18.36 -2.93
C GLU A 136 -11.47 19.77 -3.55
N LYS A 137 -12.49 20.53 -3.17
CA LYS A 137 -12.72 21.88 -3.70
C LYS A 137 -11.75 22.91 -3.17
N ALA A 138 -11.15 22.67 -1.99
CA ALA A 138 -10.18 23.59 -1.37
C ALA A 138 -8.81 23.55 -2.05
N LEU A 139 -8.48 22.51 -2.81
CA LEU A 139 -7.24 22.44 -3.57
C LEU A 139 -7.23 23.46 -4.70
N GLN A 140 -6.33 24.45 -4.59
CA GLN A 140 -6.12 25.46 -5.64
C GLN A 140 -5.61 24.83 -6.94
N ARG A 141 -4.70 23.84 -6.82
CA ARG A 141 -4.09 23.11 -7.94
C ARG A 141 -4.28 21.61 -7.80
N ALA A 142 -4.42 20.93 -8.94
CA ALA A 142 -4.39 19.49 -9.00
C ALA A 142 -3.06 18.93 -8.48
N VAL A 143 -3.09 17.83 -7.76
CA VAL A 143 -1.89 17.09 -7.33
C VAL A 143 -1.74 15.84 -8.20
N PRO A 144 -0.52 15.42 -8.58
CA PRO A 144 -0.35 14.25 -9.43
C PRO A 144 -0.85 12.97 -8.73
N LEU A 145 -0.20 12.57 -7.66
CA LEU A 145 -0.61 11.51 -6.75
C LEU A 145 -0.19 11.89 -5.34
N LYS A 146 -1.07 11.70 -4.37
CA LYS A 146 -0.78 12.01 -2.97
C LYS A 146 -1.55 11.07 -2.05
N LEU A 147 -0.91 10.63 -0.97
CA LEU A 147 -1.54 9.88 0.12
C LEU A 147 -1.47 10.74 1.38
N VAL A 148 -2.59 10.91 2.06
CA VAL A 148 -2.70 11.72 3.28
C VAL A 148 -3.40 10.91 4.35
N GLU A 149 -2.80 10.82 5.53
CA GLU A 149 -3.42 10.21 6.69
C GLU A 149 -4.47 11.15 7.30
N GLU A 150 -5.63 10.61 7.64
CA GLU A 150 -6.70 11.33 8.32
C GLU A 150 -7.53 10.38 9.17
N GLY A 151 -7.42 10.52 10.49
CA GLY A 151 -8.23 9.77 11.44
C GLY A 151 -8.06 8.24 11.42
N GLY A 152 -6.88 7.74 11.06
CA GLY A 152 -6.58 6.30 10.95
C GLY A 152 -6.99 5.67 9.62
N ALA A 153 -7.45 6.47 8.66
CA ALA A 153 -7.64 6.14 7.27
C ALA A 153 -6.71 6.99 6.39
N TYR A 154 -6.67 6.72 5.09
CA TYR A 154 -5.81 7.44 4.14
C TYR A 154 -6.63 7.92 2.96
N ARG A 155 -6.41 9.16 2.54
CA ARG A 155 -6.99 9.69 1.30
C ARG A 155 -5.97 9.57 0.17
N LEU A 156 -6.33 8.81 -0.85
CA LEU A 156 -5.55 8.70 -2.09
C LEU A 156 -6.06 9.73 -3.09
N TYR A 157 -5.25 10.73 -3.38
CA TYR A 157 -5.56 11.79 -4.34
C TYR A 157 -4.92 11.52 -5.69
N ALA A 158 -5.66 11.84 -6.76
CA ALA A 158 -5.09 12.12 -8.09
C ALA A 158 -5.85 13.30 -8.72
N GLY A 159 -5.13 14.34 -9.09
CA GLY A 159 -5.74 15.61 -9.48
C GLY A 159 -6.40 16.28 -8.28
N LYS A 160 -7.70 16.56 -8.38
CA LYS A 160 -8.54 17.03 -7.27
C LYS A 160 -9.46 15.96 -6.72
N LYS A 161 -9.48 14.77 -7.33
CA LYS A 161 -10.30 13.65 -6.87
C LYS A 161 -9.56 12.83 -5.83
N TRP A 162 -10.31 12.20 -4.92
CA TRP A 162 -9.77 11.31 -3.91
C TRP A 162 -10.77 10.24 -3.49
N VAL A 163 -10.24 9.18 -2.93
CA VAL A 163 -10.99 8.12 -2.24
C VAL A 163 -10.35 7.85 -0.90
N GLU A 164 -11.15 7.39 0.05
CA GLU A 164 -10.64 6.88 1.32
C GLU A 164 -10.21 5.42 1.15
N ILE A 165 -9.04 5.10 1.66
CA ILE A 165 -8.52 3.73 1.78
C ILE A 165 -8.15 3.47 3.23
N LYS A 166 -8.50 2.28 3.72
CA LYS A 166 -8.18 1.84 5.08
C LYS A 166 -7.66 0.41 5.02
N PRO A 167 -6.38 0.16 5.38
CA PRO A 167 -5.86 -1.19 5.52
C PRO A 167 -6.53 -1.94 6.68
N GLU A 168 -6.73 -3.24 6.47
CA GLU A 168 -7.30 -4.17 7.47
C GLU A 168 -6.34 -5.31 7.80
#